data_2a1e72cdd25e2f1fcbb2a4829a847209
#
_entry.id   2a1e72cdd25e2f1fcbb2a4829a847209
#
_cell.length_a   1.000
_cell.length_b   1.000
_cell.length_c   1.000
_cell.angle_alpha   90.00
_cell.angle_beta   90.00
_cell.angle_gamma   90.00
#
_symmetry.space_group_name_H-M   'P 1'
#
loop_
_entity.id
_entity.type
_entity.pdbx_description
1 polymer ?
#
loop_
_entity_poly.entity_id
_entity_poly.type
_entity_poly.pdbx_seq_one_letter_code
_entity_poly.pdbx_strand_id
1 'polypeptide(L)'
;MRNIYILFLLITLLSCNKSVLDSSNSGSQNGTGGSLARFTLSGNYLYTVEDATLSTYDVTNPSSPVLKNTLQIGNNIETIYPYKNNLFIGSQNGMIIYDISNPAIPKYSGSASHVRSCDPVVANDTAAFVTLRGSGFCGTATDGLYIYNVKNLLNPQLIKMVDLSTPYGLGLKDSTLFVCRGTNGLSVLNVKNINSPVEVQTIPGHDFRDVIPYNDLLICYVADGIALYNISNVSNIQFLQKILN
;
A
#
# COMPACT_ATOMS: atom_id res chain seq x y z
N MET A 1 15.42 -23.47 78.12
CA MET A 1 15.95 -22.34 77.36
C MET A 1 15.78 -22.77 75.89
N ARG A 2 14.78 -22.18 75.24
CA ARG A 2 14.35 -22.66 73.93
C ARG A 2 14.41 -21.50 72.97
N ASN A 3 15.36 -21.51 72.03
CA ASN A 3 15.58 -20.45 71.02
C ASN A 3 14.50 -20.54 69.93
N ILE A 4 13.73 -19.49 69.76
CA ILE A 4 12.76 -19.30 68.67
C ILE A 4 13.47 -18.56 67.57
N TYR A 5 13.71 -19.24 66.42
CA TYR A 5 14.18 -18.57 65.20
C TYR A 5 12.96 -18.06 64.46
N ILE A 6 12.84 -16.72 64.35
CA ILE A 6 11.85 -16.09 63.53
C ILE A 6 12.44 -16.00 62.13
N LEU A 7 11.86 -16.78 61.21
CA LEU A 7 12.19 -16.77 59.79
C LEU A 7 11.47 -15.58 59.11
N PHE A 8 12.21 -14.54 58.79
CA PHE A 8 11.68 -13.40 58.04
C PHE A 8 11.59 -13.81 56.54
N LEU A 9 10.37 -14.06 56.06
CA LEU A 9 10.10 -14.35 54.67
C LEU A 9 10.03 -13.02 53.91
N LEU A 10 11.11 -12.67 53.20
CA LEU A 10 11.19 -11.45 52.34
C LEU A 10 10.44 -11.72 51.03
N ILE A 11 9.19 -11.25 50.92
CA ILE A 11 8.41 -11.27 49.68
C ILE A 11 8.89 -10.11 48.82
N THR A 12 9.71 -10.40 47.81
CA THR A 12 10.05 -9.42 46.76
C THR A 12 8.90 -9.33 45.77
N LEU A 13 8.14 -8.25 45.83
CA LEU A 13 7.17 -7.88 44.81
C LEU A 13 7.93 -7.47 43.54
N LEU A 14 7.98 -8.37 42.56
CA LEU A 14 8.39 -8.04 41.22
C LEU A 14 7.31 -7.13 40.60
N SER A 15 7.48 -5.83 40.75
CA SER A 15 6.72 -4.82 40.04
C SER A 15 7.11 -4.88 38.56
N CYS A 16 6.22 -5.40 37.73
CA CYS A 16 6.33 -5.37 36.26
C CYS A 16 6.05 -3.93 35.82
N ASN A 17 7.09 -3.11 35.67
CA ASN A 17 6.97 -1.81 35.05
C ASN A 17 6.63 -2.02 33.55
N LYS A 18 5.36 -1.83 33.18
CA LYS A 18 4.99 -1.54 31.81
C LYS A 18 5.62 -0.20 31.45
N SER A 19 6.71 -0.21 30.72
CA SER A 19 7.19 0.98 30.02
C SER A 19 6.12 1.34 28.98
N VAL A 20 5.32 2.34 29.31
CA VAL A 20 4.53 3.07 28.32
C VAL A 20 5.57 3.76 27.43
N LEU A 21 5.78 3.22 26.24
CA LEU A 21 6.48 3.94 25.19
C LEU A 21 5.55 5.10 24.77
N ASP A 22 5.79 6.26 25.37
CA ASP A 22 5.29 7.53 24.88
C ASP A 22 5.95 7.79 23.52
N SER A 23 5.33 7.27 22.47
CA SER A 23 5.70 7.60 21.10
C SER A 23 4.87 8.79 20.66
N SER A 24 5.26 9.99 21.13
CA SER A 24 4.80 11.25 20.56
C SER A 24 5.45 11.47 19.20
N ASN A 25 5.06 10.65 18.22
CA ASN A 25 5.32 10.90 16.83
C ASN A 25 3.98 11.13 16.14
N SER A 26 3.53 12.40 16.12
CA SER A 26 2.37 12.86 15.35
C SER A 26 2.68 12.93 13.85
N GLY A 27 3.26 11.86 13.31
CA GLY A 27 3.24 11.56 11.91
C GLY A 27 1.87 10.95 11.57
N SER A 28 1.19 11.47 10.58
CA SER A 28 -0.01 10.85 10.02
C SER A 28 0.29 9.36 9.77
N GLN A 29 -0.23 8.48 10.62
CA GLN A 29 -0.07 7.04 10.47
C GLN A 29 -1.03 6.58 9.38
N ASN A 30 -0.57 6.64 8.14
CA ASN A 30 -1.25 5.95 7.06
C ASN A 30 -0.92 4.47 7.17
N GLY A 31 -1.93 3.63 7.12
CA GLY A 31 -1.73 2.18 7.07
C GLY A 31 -0.92 1.82 5.83
N THR A 32 0.12 0.99 6.00
CA THR A 32 0.90 0.49 4.88
C THR A 32 0.19 -0.73 4.30
N GLY A 33 -0.67 -0.50 3.31
CA GLY A 33 -1.32 -1.56 2.53
C GLY A 33 -0.57 -1.82 1.23
N GLY A 34 -0.74 -3.01 0.65
CA GLY A 34 -0.31 -3.28 -0.73
C GLY A 34 -1.22 -2.56 -1.74
N SER A 35 -0.78 -2.47 -2.96
CA SER A 35 -1.53 -1.82 -4.05
C SER A 35 -2.81 -2.55 -4.46
N LEU A 36 -2.96 -3.82 -4.05
CA LEU A 36 -4.17 -4.62 -4.24
C LEU A 36 -5.15 -4.51 -3.06
N ALA A 37 -4.90 -3.64 -2.08
CA ALA A 37 -5.75 -3.49 -0.91
C ALA A 37 -7.12 -2.91 -1.28
N ARG A 38 -8.18 -3.41 -0.65
CA ARG A 38 -9.55 -2.88 -0.73
C ARG A 38 -9.94 -2.06 0.49
N PHE A 39 -9.02 -1.86 1.41
CA PHE A 39 -9.20 -1.01 2.58
C PHE A 39 -7.88 -0.37 2.97
N THR A 40 -7.97 0.77 3.64
CA THR A 40 -6.79 1.48 4.15
C THR A 40 -7.13 2.30 5.39
N LEU A 41 -6.11 2.59 6.19
CA LEU A 41 -6.19 3.49 7.33
C LEU A 41 -5.50 4.81 6.98
N SER A 42 -6.14 5.92 7.35
CA SER A 42 -5.51 7.24 7.38
C SER A 42 -5.91 7.93 8.68
N GLY A 43 -4.94 8.13 9.58
CA GLY A 43 -5.20 8.54 10.94
C GLY A 43 -6.16 7.57 11.66
N ASN A 44 -7.22 8.09 12.23
CA ASN A 44 -8.25 7.30 12.94
C ASN A 44 -9.42 6.91 12.05
N TYR A 45 -9.27 6.92 10.74
CA TYR A 45 -10.32 6.56 9.79
C TYR A 45 -9.94 5.35 8.95
N LEU A 46 -10.84 4.38 8.90
CA LEU A 46 -10.79 3.24 8.00
C LEU A 46 -11.65 3.54 6.77
N TYR A 47 -11.05 3.41 5.60
CA TYR A 47 -11.71 3.50 4.32
C TYR A 47 -11.77 2.12 3.68
N THR A 48 -12.94 1.73 3.20
CA THR A 48 -13.13 0.47 2.48
C THR A 48 -13.79 0.73 1.14
N VAL A 49 -13.36 0.01 0.12
CA VAL A 49 -13.99 0.04 -1.19
C VAL A 49 -14.60 -1.32 -1.51
N GLU A 50 -15.81 -1.31 -2.04
CA GLU A 50 -16.50 -2.52 -2.44
C GLU A 50 -17.39 -2.20 -3.65
N ASP A 51 -17.13 -2.91 -4.75
CA ASP A 51 -17.86 -2.82 -6.03
C ASP A 51 -18.02 -1.38 -6.54
N ALA A 52 -18.95 -0.61 -5.99
CA ALA A 52 -19.27 0.75 -6.42
C ALA A 52 -19.15 1.78 -5.29
N THR A 53 -18.79 1.37 -4.08
CA THR A 53 -18.89 2.20 -2.89
C THR A 53 -17.56 2.45 -2.20
N LEU A 54 -17.43 3.65 -1.61
CA LEU A 54 -16.41 4.01 -0.64
C LEU A 54 -17.10 4.24 0.71
N SER A 55 -16.79 3.42 1.70
CA SER A 55 -17.29 3.58 3.07
C SER A 55 -16.16 4.11 3.97
N THR A 56 -16.54 5.02 4.87
CA THR A 56 -15.63 5.67 5.83
C THR A 56 -16.09 5.37 7.26
N TYR A 57 -15.21 4.81 8.06
CA TYR A 57 -15.45 4.49 9.46
C TYR A 57 -14.49 5.27 10.35
N ASP A 58 -15.02 5.85 11.42
CA ASP A 58 -14.20 6.35 12.54
C ASP A 58 -13.84 5.17 13.43
N VAL A 59 -12.55 4.90 13.55
CA VAL A 59 -11.98 3.81 14.34
C VAL A 59 -11.17 4.34 15.53
N THR A 60 -11.43 5.58 15.97
CA THR A 60 -10.83 6.14 17.20
C THR A 60 -11.04 5.22 18.40
N ASN A 61 -12.22 4.59 18.48
CA ASN A 61 -12.47 3.45 19.36
C ASN A 61 -12.54 2.16 18.54
N PRO A 62 -11.47 1.36 18.47
CA PRO A 62 -11.43 0.16 17.63
C PRO A 62 -12.41 -0.94 18.09
N SER A 63 -12.89 -0.89 19.35
CA SER A 63 -13.92 -1.81 19.85
C SER A 63 -15.33 -1.44 19.40
N SER A 64 -15.53 -0.24 18.85
CA SER A 64 -16.83 0.27 18.39
C SER A 64 -16.66 1.21 17.20
N PRO A 65 -16.29 0.70 16.02
CA PRO A 65 -16.19 1.50 14.80
C PRO A 65 -17.52 2.17 14.44
N VAL A 66 -17.47 3.42 14.00
CA VAL A 66 -18.66 4.21 13.64
C VAL A 66 -18.63 4.55 12.16
N LEU A 67 -19.61 4.08 11.40
CA LEU A 67 -19.81 4.48 10.01
C LEU A 67 -20.10 6.00 9.95
N LYS A 68 -19.29 6.76 9.23
CA LYS A 68 -19.43 8.21 9.05
C LYS A 68 -20.03 8.57 7.69
N ASN A 69 -19.67 7.84 6.64
CA ASN A 69 -20.07 8.15 5.28
C ASN A 69 -20.05 6.91 4.39
N THR A 70 -20.91 6.92 3.38
CA THR A 70 -20.88 5.97 2.25
C THR A 70 -21.14 6.74 0.97
N LEU A 71 -20.24 6.64 0.01
CA LEU A 71 -20.31 7.32 -1.29
C LEU A 71 -20.43 6.29 -2.41
N GLN A 72 -21.31 6.57 -3.36
CA GLN A 72 -21.28 5.89 -4.65
C GLN A 72 -20.18 6.54 -5.50
N ILE A 73 -19.13 5.77 -5.85
CA ILE A 73 -17.90 6.32 -6.45
C ILE A 73 -17.62 5.78 -7.86
N GLY A 74 -18.47 4.94 -8.38
CA GLY A 74 -18.31 4.34 -9.71
C GLY A 74 -18.74 2.89 -9.73
N ASN A 75 -18.17 2.11 -10.64
CA ASN A 75 -18.41 0.67 -10.76
C ASN A 75 -17.09 -0.07 -10.90
N ASN A 76 -17.08 -1.35 -10.49
CA ASN A 76 -15.91 -2.21 -10.60
C ASN A 76 -14.66 -1.62 -9.92
N ILE A 77 -14.84 -1.10 -8.70
CA ILE A 77 -13.75 -0.59 -7.88
C ILE A 77 -12.95 -1.78 -7.35
N GLU A 78 -11.64 -1.73 -7.50
CA GLU A 78 -10.75 -2.85 -7.19
C GLU A 78 -9.77 -2.55 -6.05
N THR A 79 -9.23 -1.34 -5.99
CA THR A 79 -8.13 -1.02 -5.09
C THR A 79 -8.24 0.37 -4.49
N ILE A 80 -7.58 0.59 -3.34
CA ILE A 80 -7.50 1.88 -2.67
C ILE A 80 -6.09 2.09 -2.11
N TYR A 81 -5.50 3.24 -2.38
CA TYR A 81 -4.18 3.63 -1.91
C TYR A 81 -4.21 5.03 -1.28
N PRO A 82 -3.80 5.19 -0.02
CA PRO A 82 -3.75 6.49 0.64
C PRO A 82 -2.41 7.16 0.35
N TYR A 83 -2.45 8.44 0.00
CA TYR A 83 -1.26 9.27 -0.04
C TYR A 83 -1.56 10.68 0.48
N LYS A 84 -0.96 11.07 1.60
CA LYS A 84 -1.26 12.32 2.30
C LYS A 84 -2.77 12.44 2.57
N ASN A 85 -3.38 13.56 2.17
CA ASN A 85 -4.81 13.81 2.30
C ASN A 85 -5.60 13.35 1.07
N ASN A 86 -5.14 12.33 0.35
CA ASN A 86 -5.83 11.82 -0.82
C ASN A 86 -5.94 10.30 -0.80
N LEU A 87 -7.05 9.80 -1.35
CA LEU A 87 -7.24 8.40 -1.68
C LEU A 87 -7.16 8.26 -3.19
N PHE A 88 -6.27 7.41 -3.68
CA PHE A 88 -6.20 6.98 -5.07
C PHE A 88 -6.91 5.65 -5.17
N ILE A 89 -7.96 5.59 -5.98
CA ILE A 89 -8.85 4.45 -6.08
C ILE A 89 -8.78 3.92 -7.50
N GLY A 90 -8.35 2.66 -7.65
CA GLY A 90 -8.32 1.96 -8.92
C GLY A 90 -9.66 1.30 -9.23
N SER A 91 -10.10 1.42 -10.46
CA SER A 91 -11.29 0.77 -11.00
C SER A 91 -10.97 0.14 -12.35
N GLN A 92 -11.80 -0.75 -12.85
CA GLN A 92 -11.56 -1.36 -14.18
C GLN A 92 -11.54 -0.37 -15.35
N ASN A 93 -11.94 0.87 -15.15
CA ASN A 93 -12.05 1.88 -16.22
C ASN A 93 -11.21 3.14 -15.96
N GLY A 94 -10.47 3.18 -14.86
CA GLY A 94 -9.67 4.33 -14.53
C GLY A 94 -9.31 4.47 -13.05
N MET A 95 -8.56 5.51 -12.77
CA MET A 95 -8.18 5.94 -11.43
C MET A 95 -9.07 7.11 -11.01
N ILE A 96 -9.59 7.06 -9.77
CA ILE A 96 -10.39 8.13 -9.17
C ILE A 96 -9.65 8.65 -7.94
N ILE A 97 -9.68 9.96 -7.71
CA ILE A 97 -8.99 10.60 -6.58
C ILE A 97 -10.01 11.29 -5.69
N TYR A 98 -9.93 11.02 -4.39
CA TYR A 98 -10.74 11.67 -3.36
C TYR A 98 -9.85 12.42 -2.37
N ASP A 99 -10.20 13.66 -2.06
CA ASP A 99 -9.61 14.47 -0.98
C ASP A 99 -10.23 14.06 0.35
N ILE A 100 -9.39 13.73 1.31
CA ILE A 100 -9.72 13.37 2.71
C ILE A 100 -9.14 14.39 3.71
N SER A 101 -8.98 15.65 3.32
CA SER A 101 -8.62 16.73 4.27
C SER A 101 -9.67 16.87 5.38
N ASN A 102 -10.93 16.56 5.10
CA ASN A 102 -11.93 16.18 6.09
C ASN A 102 -12.12 14.65 6.02
N PRO A 103 -11.46 13.90 6.91
CA PRO A 103 -11.39 12.45 6.77
C PRO A 103 -12.75 11.74 6.91
N ALA A 104 -13.72 12.34 7.60
CA ALA A 104 -15.07 11.78 7.74
C ALA A 104 -15.91 11.91 6.46
N ILE A 105 -15.56 12.84 5.56
CA ILE A 105 -16.37 13.19 4.38
C ILE A 105 -15.45 13.34 3.17
N PRO A 106 -14.99 12.23 2.57
CA PRO A 106 -14.20 12.28 1.35
C PRO A 106 -14.90 13.06 0.23
N LYS A 107 -14.15 13.88 -0.50
CA LYS A 107 -14.66 14.67 -1.63
C LYS A 107 -13.98 14.28 -2.92
N TYR A 108 -14.75 14.12 -3.99
CA TYR A 108 -14.19 13.90 -5.31
C TYR A 108 -13.23 15.02 -5.68
N SER A 109 -12.04 14.66 -6.13
CA SER A 109 -11.01 15.58 -6.61
C SER A 109 -10.85 15.49 -8.13
N GLY A 110 -10.58 14.31 -8.67
CA GLY A 110 -10.40 14.13 -10.10
C GLY A 110 -10.34 12.66 -10.49
N SER A 111 -10.17 12.41 -11.78
CA SER A 111 -10.04 11.06 -12.31
C SER A 111 -9.23 11.03 -13.61
N ALA A 112 -8.70 9.87 -13.94
CA ALA A 112 -8.11 9.56 -15.24
C ALA A 112 -8.70 8.24 -15.76
N SER A 113 -9.23 8.25 -16.97
CA SER A 113 -9.80 7.05 -17.60
C SER A 113 -8.74 6.32 -18.41
N HIS A 114 -8.90 5.00 -18.52
CA HIS A 114 -8.14 4.13 -19.42
C HIS A 114 -9.01 2.99 -19.96
N VAL A 115 -8.44 2.19 -20.85
CA VAL A 115 -9.10 0.97 -21.36
C VAL A 115 -9.28 -0.02 -20.21
N ARG A 116 -10.39 -0.75 -20.20
CA ARG A 116 -10.71 -1.71 -19.14
C ARG A 116 -9.54 -2.64 -18.81
N SER A 117 -9.18 -2.69 -17.54
CA SER A 117 -8.07 -3.46 -17.00
C SER A 117 -8.23 -3.73 -15.50
N CYS A 118 -7.33 -4.49 -14.90
CA CYS A 118 -7.16 -4.59 -13.45
C CYS A 118 -6.08 -3.60 -13.01
N ASP A 119 -6.34 -2.75 -12.03
CA ASP A 119 -5.61 -1.50 -11.79
C ASP A 119 -5.13 -1.31 -10.36
N PRO A 120 -4.08 -1.99 -9.92
CA PRO A 120 -3.36 -1.55 -8.73
C PRO A 120 -2.76 -0.15 -8.95
N VAL A 121 -2.85 0.70 -7.92
CA VAL A 121 -2.32 2.07 -7.96
C VAL A 121 -1.48 2.37 -6.73
N VAL A 122 -0.36 3.07 -6.92
CA VAL A 122 0.37 3.79 -5.87
C VAL A 122 0.70 5.20 -6.36
N ALA A 123 0.90 6.13 -5.44
CA ALA A 123 1.13 7.53 -5.80
C ALA A 123 2.12 8.24 -4.89
N ASN A 124 2.66 9.35 -5.38
CA ASN A 124 3.41 10.36 -4.64
C ASN A 124 2.96 11.77 -5.05
N ASP A 125 3.70 12.82 -4.63
CA ASP A 125 3.37 14.22 -4.92
C ASP A 125 3.33 14.56 -6.41
N THR A 126 3.97 13.78 -7.26
CA THR A 126 4.16 14.11 -8.67
C THR A 126 3.49 13.14 -9.63
N ALA A 127 3.37 11.88 -9.24
CA ALA A 127 2.87 10.84 -10.12
C ALA A 127 2.01 9.82 -9.40
N ALA A 128 1.03 9.27 -10.13
CA ALA A 128 0.40 7.99 -9.83
C ALA A 128 0.93 6.95 -10.82
N PHE A 129 1.25 5.78 -10.29
CA PHE A 129 1.76 4.62 -11.01
C PHE A 129 0.67 3.56 -10.99
N VAL A 130 0.26 3.12 -12.15
CA VAL A 130 -0.83 2.15 -12.33
C VAL A 130 -0.33 1.00 -13.19
N THR A 131 -0.47 -0.22 -12.74
CA THR A 131 -0.21 -1.38 -13.59
C THR A 131 -1.49 -1.83 -14.25
N LEU A 132 -1.53 -1.88 -15.57
CA LEU A 132 -2.65 -2.39 -16.34
C LEU A 132 -2.30 -3.77 -16.89
N ARG A 133 -3.22 -4.72 -16.72
CA ARG A 133 -3.11 -6.05 -17.26
C ARG A 133 -4.35 -6.37 -18.07
N GLY A 134 -4.16 -6.63 -19.37
CA GLY A 134 -5.23 -6.87 -20.33
C GLY A 134 -5.59 -8.34 -20.53
N SER A 135 -4.99 -9.29 -19.78
CA SER A 135 -5.24 -10.71 -19.97
C SER A 135 -6.39 -11.25 -19.10
N GLY A 136 -7.16 -12.18 -19.64
CA GLY A 136 -8.22 -12.89 -18.93
C GLY A 136 -9.41 -12.00 -18.58
N PHE A 137 -9.85 -12.00 -17.31
CA PHE A 137 -10.98 -11.23 -16.83
C PHE A 137 -10.71 -9.72 -16.70
N CYS A 138 -9.42 -9.32 -16.72
CA CYS A 138 -9.02 -7.95 -16.51
C CYS A 138 -9.38 -7.00 -17.66
N GLY A 139 -9.48 -7.48 -18.90
CA GLY A 139 -9.89 -6.64 -20.04
C GLY A 139 -8.95 -6.71 -21.23
N THR A 140 -8.83 -5.61 -21.99
CA THR A 140 -8.10 -5.56 -23.27
C THR A 140 -6.99 -4.50 -23.30
N ALA A 141 -6.63 -3.92 -22.16
CA ALA A 141 -5.51 -2.97 -22.10
C ALA A 141 -4.20 -3.65 -22.50
N THR A 142 -3.26 -2.86 -22.99
CA THR A 142 -1.88 -3.33 -23.16
C THR A 142 -1.23 -3.48 -21.79
N ASP A 143 -0.62 -4.63 -21.52
CA ASP A 143 0.12 -4.88 -20.30
C ASP A 143 1.22 -3.84 -20.12
N GLY A 144 1.31 -3.25 -18.93
CA GLY A 144 2.34 -2.25 -18.69
C GLY A 144 2.16 -1.42 -17.42
N LEU A 145 3.14 -0.58 -17.19
CA LEU A 145 3.12 0.47 -16.16
C LEU A 145 2.72 1.80 -16.82
N TYR A 146 1.61 2.36 -16.35
CA TYR A 146 1.08 3.64 -16.79
C TYR A 146 1.38 4.69 -15.73
N ILE A 147 2.01 5.79 -16.13
CA ILE A 147 2.46 6.86 -15.23
C ILE A 147 1.65 8.13 -15.53
N TYR A 148 0.92 8.59 -14.54
CA TYR A 148 0.11 9.80 -14.62
C TYR A 148 0.78 10.91 -13.82
N ASN A 149 0.89 12.11 -14.41
CA ASN A 149 1.22 13.31 -13.66
C ASN A 149 0.01 13.73 -12.82
N VAL A 150 0.17 13.78 -11.50
CA VAL A 150 -0.89 14.11 -10.54
C VAL A 150 -0.62 15.40 -9.77
N LYS A 151 0.31 16.25 -10.23
CA LYS A 151 0.54 17.58 -9.63
C LYS A 151 -0.74 18.42 -9.61
N ASN A 152 -1.58 18.25 -10.62
CA ASN A 152 -2.95 18.74 -10.63
C ASN A 152 -3.91 17.56 -10.44
N LEU A 153 -4.38 17.35 -9.20
CA LEU A 153 -5.27 16.26 -8.84
C LEU A 153 -6.65 16.35 -9.54
N LEU A 154 -7.07 17.55 -9.95
CA LEU A 154 -8.34 17.76 -10.67
C LEU A 154 -8.28 17.23 -12.12
N ASN A 155 -7.09 17.12 -12.69
CA ASN A 155 -6.87 16.71 -14.08
C ASN A 155 -5.58 15.89 -14.23
N PRO A 156 -5.53 14.64 -13.72
CA PRO A 156 -4.39 13.75 -13.91
C PRO A 156 -4.14 13.49 -15.40
N GLN A 157 -2.87 13.52 -15.82
CA GLN A 157 -2.50 13.36 -17.23
C GLN A 157 -1.59 12.14 -17.40
N LEU A 158 -1.95 11.21 -18.28
CA LEU A 158 -1.05 10.13 -18.69
C LEU A 158 0.17 10.73 -19.40
N ILE A 159 1.36 10.47 -18.89
CA ILE A 159 2.61 11.03 -19.43
C ILE A 159 3.52 9.94 -20.00
N LYS A 160 3.40 8.71 -19.54
CA LYS A 160 4.28 7.61 -19.94
C LYS A 160 3.58 6.27 -19.80
N MET A 161 3.83 5.39 -20.74
CA MET A 161 3.59 3.96 -20.65
C MET A 161 4.94 3.26 -20.79
N VAL A 162 5.19 2.29 -19.89
CA VAL A 162 6.33 1.38 -19.95
C VAL A 162 5.77 -0.01 -20.21
N ASP A 163 6.19 -0.64 -21.29
CA ASP A 163 5.81 -2.00 -21.61
C ASP A 163 6.39 -2.97 -20.58
N LEU A 164 5.53 -3.67 -19.88
CA LEU A 164 5.88 -4.67 -18.87
C LEU A 164 4.92 -5.85 -19.00
N SER A 165 5.44 -7.01 -19.35
CA SER A 165 4.63 -8.22 -19.47
C SER A 165 4.08 -8.67 -18.11
N THR A 166 2.81 -9.03 -18.07
CA THR A 166 2.10 -9.60 -16.91
C THR A 166 2.29 -8.82 -15.60
N PRO A 167 2.01 -7.49 -15.56
CA PRO A 167 2.14 -6.72 -14.34
C PRO A 167 1.00 -7.06 -13.37
N TYR A 168 1.35 -7.08 -12.07
CA TYR A 168 0.45 -7.28 -10.94
C TYR A 168 0.55 -6.08 -9.99
N GLY A 169 0.54 -6.32 -8.68
CA GLY A 169 0.70 -5.28 -7.66
C GLY A 169 2.05 -4.57 -7.74
N LEU A 170 2.08 -3.37 -7.16
CA LEU A 170 3.26 -2.51 -7.14
C LEU A 170 3.42 -1.82 -5.80
N GLY A 171 4.64 -1.41 -5.47
CA GLY A 171 4.97 -0.69 -4.25
C GLY A 171 5.97 0.42 -4.52
N LEU A 172 5.82 1.55 -3.84
CA LEU A 172 6.68 2.72 -4.03
C LEU A 172 7.39 3.05 -2.72
N LYS A 173 8.72 3.20 -2.79
CA LYS A 173 9.55 3.75 -1.71
C LYS A 173 10.42 4.85 -2.31
N ASP A 174 10.20 6.09 -1.87
CA ASP A 174 10.89 7.28 -2.39
C ASP A 174 10.78 7.39 -3.93
N SER A 175 11.88 7.20 -4.65
CA SER A 175 11.94 7.15 -6.11
C SER A 175 12.15 5.75 -6.68
N THR A 176 11.98 4.72 -5.87
CA THR A 176 12.07 3.32 -6.31
C THR A 176 10.70 2.70 -6.38
N LEU A 177 10.31 2.25 -7.56
CA LEU A 177 9.06 1.54 -7.80
C LEU A 177 9.35 0.05 -7.99
N PHE A 178 8.67 -0.78 -7.23
CA PHE A 178 8.69 -2.23 -7.33
C PHE A 178 7.43 -2.68 -8.08
N VAL A 179 7.56 -3.46 -9.13
CA VAL A 179 6.43 -3.96 -9.93
C VAL A 179 6.49 -5.47 -10.00
N CYS A 180 5.48 -6.13 -9.44
CA CYS A 180 5.31 -7.57 -9.52
C CYS A 180 4.92 -7.98 -10.94
N ARG A 181 5.56 -9.02 -11.48
CA ARG A 181 5.35 -9.51 -12.85
C ARG A 181 5.11 -11.02 -12.92
N GLY A 182 4.50 -11.56 -11.88
CA GLY A 182 4.25 -12.99 -11.76
C GLY A 182 5.55 -13.79 -11.83
N THR A 183 5.58 -14.81 -12.65
CA THR A 183 6.77 -15.66 -12.89
C THR A 183 7.91 -14.94 -13.62
N ASN A 184 7.65 -13.75 -14.20
CA ASN A 184 8.69 -12.91 -14.80
C ASN A 184 9.51 -12.12 -13.75
N GLY A 185 9.20 -12.32 -12.46
CA GLY A 185 9.96 -11.72 -11.35
C GLY A 185 9.39 -10.40 -10.85
N LEU A 186 10.21 -9.67 -10.11
CA LEU A 186 9.92 -8.35 -9.55
C LEU A 186 10.83 -7.32 -10.21
N SER A 187 10.26 -6.42 -11.01
CA SER A 187 10.98 -5.29 -11.61
C SER A 187 11.20 -4.19 -10.58
N VAL A 188 12.41 -3.67 -10.52
CA VAL A 188 12.82 -2.54 -9.68
C VAL A 188 13.15 -1.37 -10.60
N LEU A 189 12.33 -0.31 -10.55
CA LEU A 189 12.49 0.85 -11.43
C LEU A 189 12.88 2.09 -10.62
N ASN A 190 13.83 2.86 -11.15
CA ASN A 190 14.06 4.22 -10.71
C ASN A 190 13.07 5.15 -11.43
N VAL A 191 12.19 5.77 -10.66
CA VAL A 191 11.13 6.67 -11.14
C VAL A 191 11.36 8.13 -10.72
N LYS A 192 12.57 8.50 -10.36
CA LYS A 192 12.94 9.89 -10.03
C LYS A 192 12.60 10.84 -11.17
N ASN A 193 12.83 10.42 -12.40
CA ASN A 193 12.32 11.10 -13.59
C ASN A 193 11.12 10.32 -14.14
N ILE A 194 9.91 10.79 -13.86
CA ILE A 194 8.66 10.15 -14.26
C ILE A 194 8.45 10.09 -15.78
N ASN A 195 9.14 10.93 -16.56
CA ASN A 195 9.09 10.90 -18.02
C ASN A 195 10.04 9.86 -18.63
N SER A 196 11.04 9.41 -17.86
CA SER A 196 12.05 8.44 -18.28
C SER A 196 12.38 7.49 -17.14
N PRO A 197 11.45 6.63 -16.73
CA PRO A 197 11.71 5.59 -15.74
C PRO A 197 12.76 4.61 -16.27
N VAL A 198 13.61 4.11 -15.38
CA VAL A 198 14.68 3.18 -15.74
C VAL A 198 14.56 1.93 -14.89
N GLU A 199 14.41 0.76 -15.51
CA GLU A 199 14.53 -0.51 -14.80
C GLU A 199 16.01 -0.72 -14.42
N VAL A 200 16.27 -0.84 -13.11
CA VAL A 200 17.62 -0.99 -12.57
C VAL A 200 17.98 -2.43 -12.31
N GLN A 201 17.00 -3.27 -12.03
CA GLN A 201 17.17 -4.72 -11.91
C GLN A 201 15.81 -5.44 -11.95
N THR A 202 15.86 -6.74 -12.21
CA THR A 202 14.74 -7.68 -12.03
C THR A 202 15.15 -8.77 -11.04
N ILE A 203 14.33 -9.01 -10.01
CA ILE A 203 14.55 -10.07 -9.02
C ILE A 203 13.75 -11.30 -9.46
N PRO A 204 14.41 -12.41 -9.83
CA PRO A 204 13.75 -13.63 -10.22
C PRO A 204 13.43 -14.52 -9.02
N GLY A 205 12.86 -15.70 -9.27
CA GLY A 205 12.82 -16.82 -8.33
C GLY A 205 11.48 -17.06 -7.66
N HIS A 206 10.53 -16.11 -7.79
CA HIS A 206 9.17 -16.29 -7.29
C HIS A 206 8.12 -15.80 -8.28
N ASP A 207 6.90 -16.26 -8.11
CA ASP A 207 5.71 -15.75 -8.80
C ASP A 207 5.13 -14.60 -7.96
N PHE A 208 5.59 -13.37 -8.23
CA PHE A 208 5.27 -12.16 -7.48
C PHE A 208 3.88 -11.63 -7.82
N ARG A 209 3.06 -11.36 -6.79
CA ARG A 209 1.67 -10.91 -6.94
C ARG A 209 1.43 -9.51 -6.39
N ASP A 210 1.96 -9.19 -5.19
CA ASP A 210 1.88 -7.87 -4.60
C ASP A 210 3.12 -7.59 -3.74
N VAL A 211 3.37 -6.31 -3.44
CA VAL A 211 4.58 -5.91 -2.74
C VAL A 211 4.34 -4.69 -1.85
N ILE A 212 4.87 -4.74 -0.63
CA ILE A 212 4.77 -3.67 0.35
C ILE A 212 6.19 -3.29 0.79
N PRO A 213 6.71 -2.14 0.38
CA PRO A 213 7.91 -1.57 0.98
C PRO A 213 7.59 -1.06 2.40
N TYR A 214 8.33 -1.53 3.39
CA TYR A 214 8.18 -1.10 4.77
C TYR A 214 9.55 -0.85 5.39
N ASN A 215 9.94 0.42 5.55
CA ASN A 215 11.29 0.82 5.93
C ASN A 215 12.34 0.16 5.02
N ASP A 216 13.26 -0.63 5.57
CA ASP A 216 14.28 -1.36 4.83
C ASP A 216 13.88 -2.80 4.49
N LEU A 217 12.63 -3.16 4.73
CA LEU A 217 12.05 -4.46 4.40
C LEU A 217 11.13 -4.33 3.19
N LEU A 218 11.26 -5.26 2.24
CA LEU A 218 10.29 -5.46 1.18
C LEU A 218 9.54 -6.75 1.47
N ILE A 219 8.23 -6.64 1.61
CA ILE A 219 7.32 -7.76 1.86
C ILE A 219 6.64 -8.08 0.54
N CYS A 220 6.90 -9.26 -0.01
CA CYS A 220 6.34 -9.68 -1.29
C CYS A 220 5.35 -10.81 -1.10
N TYR A 221 4.10 -10.62 -1.49
CA TYR A 221 3.16 -11.72 -1.65
C TYR A 221 3.50 -12.47 -2.94
N VAL A 222 3.79 -13.75 -2.80
CA VAL A 222 4.12 -14.67 -3.90
C VAL A 222 3.12 -15.82 -3.94
N ALA A 223 3.07 -16.57 -5.02
CA ALA A 223 2.05 -17.60 -5.22
C ALA A 223 1.98 -18.65 -4.09
N ASP A 224 3.07 -18.89 -3.40
CA ASP A 224 3.22 -19.94 -2.38
C ASP A 224 3.68 -19.41 -1.01
N GLY A 225 3.39 -18.12 -0.70
CA GLY A 225 3.70 -17.53 0.60
C GLY A 225 4.10 -16.07 0.57
N ILE A 226 4.96 -15.68 1.51
CA ILE A 226 5.51 -14.33 1.65
C ILE A 226 7.03 -14.41 1.53
N ALA A 227 7.61 -13.71 0.55
CA ALA A 227 9.06 -13.54 0.42
C ALA A 227 9.48 -12.18 1.00
N LEU A 228 10.57 -12.18 1.78
CA LEU A 228 11.11 -11.01 2.46
C LEU A 228 12.48 -10.66 1.88
N TYR A 229 12.69 -9.37 1.63
CA TYR A 229 13.95 -8.85 1.11
C TYR A 229 14.41 -7.62 1.89
N ASN A 230 15.73 -7.47 2.05
CA ASN A 230 16.34 -6.24 2.54
C ASN A 230 16.51 -5.25 1.38
N ILE A 231 15.93 -4.05 1.53
CA ILE A 231 15.98 -2.95 0.56
C ILE A 231 16.66 -1.69 1.13
N SER A 232 17.47 -1.82 2.17
CA SER A 232 18.28 -0.71 2.69
C SER A 232 19.22 -0.14 1.62
N ASN A 233 19.63 -0.98 0.67
CA ASN A 233 20.34 -0.59 -0.55
C ASN A 233 19.59 -1.16 -1.76
N VAL A 234 18.82 -0.31 -2.45
CA VAL A 234 18.04 -0.71 -3.63
C VAL A 234 18.88 -1.11 -4.85
N SER A 235 20.18 -0.83 -4.84
CA SER A 235 21.11 -1.33 -5.88
C SER A 235 21.64 -2.73 -5.56
N ASN A 236 21.40 -3.25 -4.35
CA ASN A 236 21.82 -4.58 -3.90
C ASN A 236 20.78 -5.17 -2.97
N ILE A 237 19.63 -5.50 -3.53
CA ILE A 237 18.52 -6.09 -2.80
C ILE A 237 18.84 -7.54 -2.45
N GLN A 238 18.68 -7.91 -1.18
CA GLN A 238 19.04 -9.22 -0.67
C GLN A 238 17.83 -9.99 -0.19
N PHE A 239 17.66 -11.22 -0.66
CA PHE A 239 16.68 -12.15 -0.12
C PHE A 239 17.00 -12.45 1.34
N LEU A 240 16.00 -12.38 2.20
CA LEU A 240 16.13 -12.70 3.62
C LEU A 240 15.53 -14.06 3.95
N GLN A 241 14.26 -14.22 3.66
CA GLN A 241 13.51 -15.43 4.03
C GLN A 241 12.22 -15.54 3.23
N LYS A 242 11.69 -16.77 3.14
CA LYS A 242 10.35 -17.07 2.68
C LYS A 242 9.54 -17.72 3.79
N ILE A 243 8.32 -17.23 3.98
CA ILE A 243 7.31 -17.82 4.86
C ILE A 243 6.33 -18.55 3.94
N LEU A 244 6.20 -19.85 4.10
CA LEU A 244 5.26 -20.67 3.32
C LEU A 244 3.85 -20.55 3.88
N ASN A 245 2.86 -20.62 3.01
CA ASN A 245 1.45 -20.76 3.41
C ASN A 245 1.14 -22.17 3.85
#